data_0ccb0ff7b43ea15409ca93ad2ad3f465
#
_entry.id   0ccb0ff7b43ea15409ca93ad2ad3f465
#
_cell.length_a   1.000
_cell.length_b   1.000
_cell.length_c   1.000
_cell.angle_alpha   90.00
_cell.angle_beta   90.00
_cell.angle_gamma   90.00
#
_symmetry.space_group_name_H-M   'P 1'
#
loop_
_entity.id
_entity.type
_entity.pdbx_description
1 polymer ?
#
loop_
_entity_poly.entity_id
_entity_poly.type
_entity_poly.pdbx_seq_one_letter_code
_entity_poly.pdbx_strand_id
1 'polypeptide(L)'
;MSNRKLAWTDAAWDDYLYWQSQDKKTLKRINKLIKATKSQPFEGIGKPEPLKENLSGFWSRRIDEANRLVYAVDDNYLTIIACRYHY
;
A
#
# COMPACT_ATOMS: atom_id res chain seq x y z
N MET A 1 -6.37 13.73 -14.48
CA MET A 1 -5.50 13.77 -13.34
C MET A 1 -6.24 13.40 -12.09
N SER A 2 -5.66 12.52 -11.34
CA SER A 2 -6.34 11.98 -10.19
C SER A 2 -5.91 12.71 -8.92
N ASN A 3 -6.87 13.25 -8.18
CA ASN A 3 -6.65 13.84 -6.87
C ASN A 3 -7.25 12.95 -5.79
N ARG A 4 -6.93 11.67 -5.85
CA ARG A 4 -7.43 10.73 -4.86
C ARG A 4 -6.95 11.11 -3.48
N LYS A 5 -7.85 11.02 -2.53
CA LYS A 5 -7.52 11.18 -1.12
C LYS A 5 -6.97 9.86 -0.59
N LEU A 6 -6.07 9.97 0.38
CA LEU A 6 -5.50 8.80 1.04
C LEU A 6 -6.41 8.38 2.19
N ALA A 7 -6.77 7.12 2.22
CA ALA A 7 -7.57 6.55 3.29
C ALA A 7 -6.88 5.30 3.83
N TRP A 8 -7.20 4.92 5.06
CA TRP A 8 -6.59 3.78 5.75
C TRP A 8 -7.66 2.96 6.44
N THR A 9 -7.52 1.64 6.39
CA THR A 9 -8.26 0.80 7.33
C THR A 9 -7.59 0.89 8.69
N ASP A 10 -8.30 0.51 9.74
CA ASP A 10 -7.71 0.51 11.08
C ASP A 10 -6.50 -0.44 11.15
N ALA A 11 -6.61 -1.60 10.52
CA ALA A 11 -5.50 -2.55 10.48
C ALA A 11 -4.28 -1.97 9.77
N ALA A 12 -4.48 -1.29 8.65
CA ALA A 12 -3.39 -0.66 7.91
C ALA A 12 -2.74 0.45 8.72
N TRP A 13 -3.54 1.23 9.44
CA TRP A 13 -3.02 2.29 10.29
C TRP A 13 -2.16 1.71 11.42
N ASP A 14 -2.61 0.60 12.03
CA ASP A 14 -1.82 -0.09 13.06
C ASP A 14 -0.50 -0.61 12.49
N ASP A 15 -0.51 -1.15 11.28
CA ASP A 15 0.72 -1.57 10.59
C ASP A 15 1.68 -0.41 10.41
N TYR A 16 1.15 0.72 9.98
CA TYR A 16 1.95 1.91 9.73
C TYR A 16 2.59 2.43 11.02
N LEU A 17 1.83 2.46 12.10
CA LEU A 17 2.34 2.84 13.42
C LEU A 17 3.44 1.88 13.89
N TYR A 18 3.27 0.59 13.63
CA TYR A 18 4.28 -0.41 13.95
C TYR A 18 5.64 -0.05 13.33
N TRP A 19 5.64 0.30 12.04
CA TRP A 19 6.88 0.63 11.35
C TRP A 19 7.53 1.90 11.87
N GLN A 20 6.74 2.85 12.32
CA GLN A 20 7.27 4.11 12.88
C GLN A 20 8.16 3.86 14.09
N SER A 21 7.87 2.84 14.89
CA SER A 21 8.66 2.53 16.08
C SER A 21 9.67 1.41 15.85
N GLN A 22 9.51 0.60 14.82
CA GLN A 22 10.33 -0.60 14.63
C GLN A 22 11.40 -0.48 13.55
N ASP A 23 11.12 0.24 12.47
CA ASP A 23 12.05 0.26 11.33
C ASP A 23 11.83 1.47 10.45
N LYS A 24 12.61 2.49 10.65
CA LYS A 24 12.48 3.74 9.89
C LYS A 24 12.81 3.58 8.41
N LYS A 25 13.67 2.64 8.07
CA LYS A 25 14.00 2.36 6.67
C LYS A 25 12.80 1.78 5.94
N THR A 26 12.13 0.85 6.56
CA THR A 26 10.89 0.28 6.02
C THR A 26 9.80 1.33 5.90
N LEU A 27 9.68 2.20 6.91
CA LEU A 27 8.72 3.29 6.87
C LEU A 27 8.96 4.21 5.67
N LYS A 28 10.20 4.57 5.41
CA LYS A 28 10.54 5.40 4.24
C LYS A 28 10.14 4.71 2.94
N ARG A 29 10.37 3.41 2.86
CA ARG A 29 9.99 2.63 1.68
C ARG A 29 8.48 2.65 1.47
N ILE A 30 7.73 2.46 2.55
CA ILE A 30 6.26 2.50 2.51
C ILE A 30 5.78 3.87 2.04
N ASN A 31 6.33 4.95 2.60
CA ASN A 31 5.96 6.30 2.20
C ASN A 31 6.22 6.55 0.72
N LYS A 32 7.34 6.07 0.22
CA LYS A 32 7.69 6.18 -1.19
C LYS A 32 6.70 5.42 -2.07
N LEU A 33 6.32 4.21 -1.65
CA LEU A 33 5.35 3.41 -2.39
C LEU A 33 3.97 4.08 -2.42
N ILE A 34 3.52 4.62 -1.30
CA ILE A 34 2.23 5.30 -1.24
C ILE A 34 2.22 6.51 -2.17
N LYS A 35 3.28 7.30 -2.15
CA LYS A 35 3.39 8.46 -3.02
C LYS A 35 3.35 8.05 -4.49
N ALA A 36 4.10 7.00 -4.85
CA ALA A 36 4.10 6.49 -6.21
C ALA A 36 2.73 5.95 -6.62
N THR A 37 2.05 5.26 -5.70
CA THR A 37 0.74 4.68 -5.96
C THR A 37 -0.32 5.75 -6.19
N LYS A 38 -0.25 6.86 -5.47
CA LYS A 38 -1.17 7.99 -5.71
C LYS A 38 -1.03 8.54 -7.13
N SER A 39 0.18 8.57 -7.63
CA SER A 39 0.46 9.07 -8.97
C SER A 39 0.15 8.04 -10.05
N GLN A 40 0.55 6.80 -9.84
CA GLN A 40 0.43 5.72 -10.83
C GLN A 40 -0.05 4.44 -10.11
N PRO A 41 -1.38 4.28 -9.93
CA PRO A 41 -1.87 3.16 -9.09
C PRO A 41 -1.55 1.78 -9.60
N PHE A 42 -1.33 1.61 -10.91
CA PHE A 42 -1.22 0.27 -11.50
C PHE A 42 0.13 -0.02 -12.12
N GLU A 43 1.07 0.89 -11.99
CA GLU A 43 2.42 0.68 -12.53
C GLU A 43 3.43 1.47 -11.70
N GLY A 44 4.70 1.13 -11.88
CA GLY A 44 5.78 1.81 -11.18
C GLY A 44 6.51 0.91 -10.20
N ILE A 45 7.12 1.52 -9.19
CA ILE A 45 7.99 0.81 -8.24
C ILE A 45 7.22 -0.21 -7.40
N GLY A 46 7.94 -1.24 -6.94
CA GLY A 46 7.37 -2.25 -6.04
C GLY A 46 6.58 -3.33 -6.75
N LYS A 47 6.65 -3.42 -8.07
CA LYS A 47 5.98 -4.46 -8.85
C LYS A 47 4.48 -4.56 -8.52
N PRO A 48 3.69 -3.51 -8.83
CA PRO A 48 2.26 -3.56 -8.54
C PRO A 48 1.58 -4.70 -9.29
N GLU A 49 0.76 -5.45 -8.61
CA GLU A 49 0.01 -6.55 -9.20
C GLU A 49 -1.37 -6.70 -8.58
N PRO A 50 -2.37 -7.09 -9.39
CA PRO A 50 -3.70 -7.32 -8.85
C PRO A 50 -3.73 -8.62 -8.05
N LEU A 51 -4.49 -8.62 -6.97
CA LEU A 51 -4.71 -9.82 -6.17
C LEU A 51 -5.93 -10.57 -6.70
N LYS A 52 -6.05 -11.85 -6.31
CA LYS A 52 -7.03 -12.76 -6.88
C LYS A 52 -7.95 -13.35 -5.81
N GLU A 53 -8.97 -14.05 -6.26
CA GLU A 53 -9.91 -14.79 -5.43
C GLU A 53 -10.63 -13.86 -4.45
N ASN A 54 -10.61 -14.15 -3.16
CA ASN A 54 -11.29 -13.34 -2.17
C ASN A 54 -10.66 -11.96 -1.96
N LEU A 55 -9.49 -11.72 -2.54
CA LEU A 55 -8.84 -10.41 -2.51
C LEU A 55 -8.94 -9.68 -3.85
N SER A 56 -9.78 -10.18 -4.74
CA SER A 56 -10.02 -9.55 -6.04
C SER A 56 -10.48 -8.10 -5.87
N GLY A 57 -9.92 -7.22 -6.65
CA GLY A 57 -10.19 -5.77 -6.53
C GLY A 57 -9.12 -5.02 -5.76
N PHE A 58 -8.28 -5.75 -5.04
CA PHE A 58 -7.13 -5.16 -4.36
C PHE A 58 -5.87 -5.36 -5.18
N TRP A 59 -4.88 -4.52 -4.89
CA TRP A 59 -3.56 -4.55 -5.52
C TRP A 59 -2.50 -4.61 -4.44
N SER A 60 -1.30 -5.10 -4.79
CA SER A 60 -0.18 -5.09 -3.86
C SER A 60 1.09 -4.59 -4.53
N ARG A 61 1.97 -4.01 -3.72
CA ARG A 61 3.33 -3.65 -4.10
C ARG A 61 4.28 -4.21 -3.06
N ARG A 62 5.49 -4.54 -3.48
CA ARG A 62 6.51 -5.07 -2.58
C ARG A 62 7.11 -3.96 -1.73
N ILE A 63 7.05 -4.14 -0.42
CA ILE A 63 7.82 -3.31 0.52
C ILE A 63 9.22 -3.94 0.62
N ASP A 64 9.27 -5.22 0.93
CA ASP A 64 10.47 -6.04 0.96
C ASP A 64 10.09 -7.50 0.70
N GLU A 65 10.98 -8.46 0.97
CA GLU A 65 10.70 -9.87 0.72
C GLU A 65 9.56 -10.43 1.56
N ALA A 66 9.36 -9.89 2.75
CA ALA A 66 8.39 -10.39 3.72
C ALA A 66 7.11 -9.56 3.81
N ASN A 67 7.13 -8.35 3.28
CA ASN A 67 6.03 -7.40 3.51
C ASN A 67 5.53 -6.79 2.22
N ARG A 68 4.22 -6.59 2.17
CA ARG A 68 3.54 -5.99 1.02
C ARG A 68 2.67 -4.83 1.45
N LEU A 69 2.56 -3.85 0.56
CA LEU A 69 1.57 -2.79 0.65
C LEU A 69 0.36 -3.26 -0.14
N VAL A 70 -0.77 -3.46 0.53
CA VAL A 70 -2.02 -3.84 -0.13
C VAL A 70 -2.93 -2.64 -0.14
N TYR A 71 -3.55 -2.36 -1.28
CA TYR A 71 -4.37 -1.16 -1.45
C TYR A 71 -5.52 -1.38 -2.41
N ALA A 72 -6.50 -0.53 -2.30
CA ALA A 72 -7.64 -0.46 -3.22
C ALA A 72 -7.74 0.96 -3.77
N VAL A 73 -8.21 1.07 -5.00
CA VAL A 73 -8.29 2.36 -5.70
C VAL A 73 -9.67 2.52 -6.29
N ASP A 74 -10.29 3.65 -6.03
CA ASP A 74 -11.48 4.06 -6.77
C ASP A 74 -11.27 5.48 -7.30
N ASP A 75 -12.30 6.11 -7.80
CA ASP A 75 -12.17 7.44 -8.40
C ASP A 75 -11.80 8.52 -7.39
N ASN A 76 -12.11 8.30 -6.12
CA ASN A 76 -11.98 9.32 -5.08
C ASN A 76 -10.90 9.01 -4.06
N TYR A 77 -10.58 7.73 -3.85
CA TYR A 77 -9.68 7.31 -2.78
C TYR A 77 -8.64 6.31 -3.23
N LEU A 78 -7.47 6.43 -2.64
CA LEU A 78 -6.50 5.36 -2.50
C LEU A 78 -6.59 4.90 -1.06
N THR A 79 -7.05 3.67 -0.84
CA THR A 79 -7.24 3.12 0.50
C THR A 79 -6.16 2.09 0.78
N ILE A 80 -5.40 2.30 1.85
CA ILE A 80 -4.38 1.35 2.29
C ILE A 80 -5.07 0.29 3.14
N ILE A 81 -4.96 -0.96 2.72
CA ILE A 81 -5.63 -2.10 3.35
C ILE A 81 -4.69 -2.77 4.35
N ALA A 82 -3.41 -2.84 4.02
CA ALA A 82 -2.38 -3.42 4.89
C ALA A 82 -1.02 -2.96 4.41
N CYS A 83 -0.05 -2.89 5.32
CA CYS A 83 1.33 -2.60 4.95
C CYS A 83 2.33 -3.40 5.79
N ARG A 84 1.94 -4.58 6.19
CA ARG A 84 2.78 -5.51 6.90
C ARG A 84 2.37 -6.92 6.51
N TYR A 85 3.33 -7.85 6.55
CA TYR A 85 3.13 -9.23 6.13
C TYR A 85 2.88 -9.35 4.62
N HIS A 86 2.60 -10.53 4.20
CA HIS A 86 2.61 -10.90 2.81
C HIS A 86 1.40 -11.80 2.52
N TYR A 87 0.82 -11.61 1.39
CA TYR A 87 -0.37 -12.34 0.95
C TYR A 87 -0.05 -13.25 -0.22
#